data_9a9b603b3d4ed95121690191452e4bb3
#
_entry.id   9a9b603b3d4ed95121690191452e4bb3
#
_cell.length_a   1.000
_cell.length_b   1.000
_cell.length_c   1.000
_cell.angle_alpha   90.00
_cell.angle_beta   90.00
_cell.angle_gamma   90.00
#
_symmetry.space_group_name_H-M   'P 1'
#
loop_
_entity.id
_entity.type
_entity.pdbx_description
1 polymer ?
#
loop_
_entity_poly.entity_id
_entity_poly.type
_entity_poly.pdbx_seq_one_letter_code
_entity_poly.pdbx_strand_id
1 'polypeptide(L)'
;MEVFYGRDILLLAPLLLLCGMQLLWMLIPAGRIKVPNRALDLLVCGCITLAVGTLLRQYPWTTMPTQTDSSVFLYIGKQMHLGKTPYIDLFDHKGPALYFIQYLGYASWPGSIAGGVWILEMISFFLLTLMMLKIAGFATEDRRNAYLASILVLLVCAFKLYQGGNYTEEHALLWITLSAYIFFSFFRTGNYTKGQLFLLGFSCMAVLLQQANLVTVWVAFVPLVMIRLIREKRYREIWTCMLLFLLGMMAALLPVLIWAAWKGCLKEMWHYYIVFNLTYSENMAPGPAGYLQLTRNNLMRIWPGILAMAVSLVYERKNRLQWLNLWFFVVSLVLMQLSGRDSLYYLLILLPALILPAAGLFDALQCLLYRRVNREKNTAVIVLCCLLLATAAVAHRAVSNLRPRYNDGVVAYLTEQTEEQDDVLIIGNYAWPYLAADRATQNRFFFQWPPIQVSDELYQEFLAELNQHPSDYIILAEHENAELKIPGEGKIDNMLEMLTAEGYRKEQHEGFSAYIAPWKQQ
;
A
#
# COMPACT_ATOMS: atom_id res chain seq x y z
N MET A 1 17.88 -3.01 -30.87
CA MET A 1 18.27 -1.78 -30.11
C MET A 1 16.98 -0.99 -29.96
N GLU A 2 16.26 -1.21 -28.87
CA GLU A 2 14.98 -0.52 -28.61
C GLU A 2 15.26 0.95 -28.30
N VAL A 3 14.59 1.84 -28.96
CA VAL A 3 14.75 3.30 -28.84
C VAL A 3 14.27 3.72 -27.45
N PHE A 4 15.19 4.18 -26.59
CA PHE A 4 14.86 4.90 -25.39
C PHE A 4 14.25 6.24 -25.78
N TYR A 5 12.99 6.48 -25.46
CA TYR A 5 12.37 7.79 -25.64
C TYR A 5 12.97 8.76 -24.61
N GLY A 6 13.17 10.04 -24.99
CA GLY A 6 13.75 11.05 -24.10
C GLY A 6 13.01 11.21 -22.76
N ARG A 7 11.71 10.90 -22.71
CA ARG A 7 10.91 10.81 -21.47
C ARG A 7 11.41 9.76 -20.48
N ASP A 8 11.90 8.61 -20.96
CA ASP A 8 12.38 7.50 -20.11
C ASP A 8 13.66 7.89 -19.38
N ILE A 9 14.49 8.71 -20.02
CA ILE A 9 15.71 9.28 -19.42
C ILE A 9 15.35 10.26 -18.31
N LEU A 10 14.34 11.12 -18.52
CA LEU A 10 13.87 12.07 -17.50
C LEU A 10 13.32 11.37 -16.26
N LEU A 11 12.68 10.21 -16.43
CA LEU A 11 12.14 9.41 -15.32
C LEU A 11 13.23 8.74 -14.48
N LEU A 12 14.36 8.41 -15.10
CA LEU A 12 15.52 7.86 -14.40
C LEU A 12 16.36 8.95 -13.73
N ALA A 13 16.20 10.21 -14.10
CA ALA A 13 16.98 11.31 -13.54
C ALA A 13 16.95 11.35 -11.99
N PRO A 14 15.82 11.19 -11.29
CA PRO A 14 15.80 11.13 -9.83
C PRO A 14 16.63 9.99 -9.26
N LEU A 15 16.58 8.79 -9.84
CA LEU A 15 17.38 7.64 -9.41
C LEU A 15 18.87 7.86 -9.67
N LEU A 16 19.23 8.42 -10.83
CA LEU A 16 20.61 8.77 -11.15
C LEU A 16 21.16 9.87 -10.23
N LEU A 17 20.34 10.87 -9.90
CA LEU A 17 20.68 11.90 -8.91
C LEU A 17 20.93 11.29 -7.54
N LEU A 18 20.07 10.38 -7.07
CA LEU A 18 20.27 9.69 -5.80
C LEU A 18 21.55 8.85 -5.78
N CYS A 19 21.86 8.14 -6.87
CA CYS A 19 23.14 7.42 -7.03
C CYS A 19 24.34 8.39 -7.00
N GLY A 20 24.25 9.49 -7.73
CA GLY A 20 25.29 10.54 -7.74
C GLY A 20 25.50 11.17 -6.37
N MET A 21 24.43 11.46 -5.64
CA MET A 21 24.49 11.96 -4.27
C MET A 21 25.17 10.95 -3.33
N GLN A 22 24.86 9.66 -3.42
CA GLN A 22 25.52 8.62 -2.61
C GLN A 22 27.03 8.58 -2.88
N LEU A 23 27.47 8.66 -4.14
CA LEU A 23 28.89 8.74 -4.50
C LEU A 23 29.56 9.99 -3.94
N LEU A 24 28.94 11.16 -4.08
CA LEU A 24 29.46 12.41 -3.53
C LEU A 24 29.59 12.35 -2.00
N TRP A 25 28.66 11.73 -1.32
CA TRP A 25 28.71 11.59 0.15
C TRP A 25 29.84 10.67 0.62
N MET A 26 30.25 9.69 -0.20
CA MET A 26 31.43 8.87 0.08
C MET A 26 32.73 9.67 -0.05
N LEU A 27 32.78 10.63 -0.99
CA LEU A 27 34.00 11.35 -1.35
C LEU A 27 34.21 12.64 -0.53
N ILE A 28 33.12 13.26 -0.03
CA ILE A 28 33.18 14.58 0.64
C ILE A 28 33.10 14.41 2.16
N PRO A 29 34.12 14.88 2.91
CA PRO A 29 34.07 14.88 4.37
C PRO A 29 32.88 15.66 4.94
N ALA A 30 32.39 15.25 6.13
CA ALA A 30 31.34 15.94 6.83
C ALA A 30 31.67 17.42 7.05
N GLY A 31 30.70 18.30 6.93
CA GLY A 31 30.82 19.74 7.20
C GLY A 31 31.34 20.61 6.06
N ARG A 32 31.75 20.05 4.90
CA ARG A 32 32.20 20.86 3.75
C ARG A 32 31.08 21.37 2.83
N ILE A 33 29.88 20.76 2.90
CA ILE A 33 28.74 21.19 2.08
C ILE A 33 27.89 22.17 2.87
N LYS A 34 27.89 23.44 2.48
CA LYS A 34 27.06 24.52 3.04
C LYS A 34 25.84 24.75 2.16
N VAL A 35 24.96 23.76 1.98
CA VAL A 35 23.64 23.97 1.35
C VAL A 35 22.62 24.24 2.45
N PRO A 36 21.65 25.18 2.25
CA PRO A 36 20.55 25.34 3.19
C PRO A 36 19.85 24.00 3.42
N ASN A 37 19.90 23.49 4.65
CA ASN A 37 19.41 22.15 5.00
C ASN A 37 17.98 21.88 4.52
N ARG A 38 17.09 22.90 4.56
CA ARG A 38 15.70 22.76 4.11
C ARG A 38 15.57 22.53 2.59
N ALA A 39 16.35 23.24 1.78
CA ALA A 39 16.30 23.07 0.32
C ALA A 39 16.80 21.67 -0.08
N LEU A 40 17.85 21.17 0.60
CA LEU A 40 18.37 19.83 0.36
C LEU A 40 17.37 18.74 0.83
N ASP A 41 16.70 18.93 1.97
CA ASP A 41 15.63 18.03 2.42
C ASP A 41 14.51 17.92 1.36
N LEU A 42 14.03 19.06 0.83
CA LEU A 42 12.98 19.07 -0.19
C LEU A 42 13.44 18.39 -1.48
N LEU A 43 14.68 18.66 -1.92
CA LEU A 43 15.26 18.04 -3.12
C LEU A 43 15.34 16.52 -2.95
N VAL A 44 15.90 16.04 -1.84
CA VAL A 44 16.04 14.59 -1.57
C VAL A 44 14.67 13.93 -1.46
N CYS A 45 13.73 14.54 -0.73
CA CYS A 45 12.35 14.04 -0.66
C CYS A 45 11.71 13.96 -2.04
N GLY A 46 11.87 15.00 -2.88
CA GLY A 46 11.37 15.00 -4.25
C GLY A 46 11.98 13.88 -5.10
N CYS A 47 13.31 13.71 -5.03
CA CYS A 47 14.00 12.64 -5.77
C CYS A 47 13.57 11.23 -5.32
N ILE A 48 13.44 10.99 -4.01
CA ILE A 48 12.98 9.68 -3.49
C ILE A 48 11.53 9.44 -3.93
N THR A 49 10.66 10.44 -3.79
CA THR A 49 9.25 10.36 -4.19
C THR A 49 9.10 10.02 -5.67
N LEU A 50 9.79 10.75 -6.55
CA LEU A 50 9.75 10.48 -7.98
C LEU A 50 10.34 9.11 -8.33
N ALA A 51 11.40 8.69 -7.63
CA ALA A 51 11.97 7.36 -7.80
C ALA A 51 10.97 6.25 -7.39
N VAL A 52 10.26 6.41 -6.27
CA VAL A 52 9.15 5.51 -5.89
C VAL A 52 8.06 5.54 -6.94
N GLY A 53 7.66 6.74 -7.38
CA GLY A 53 6.60 6.92 -8.38
C GLY A 53 6.84 6.17 -9.69
N THR A 54 8.10 5.98 -10.10
CA THR A 54 8.44 5.18 -11.29
C THR A 54 8.30 3.66 -11.07
N LEU A 55 8.20 3.20 -9.83
CA LEU A 55 7.96 1.79 -9.49
C LEU A 55 6.47 1.45 -9.47
N LEU A 56 5.60 2.45 -9.41
CA LEU A 56 4.15 2.29 -9.32
C LEU A 56 3.53 2.11 -10.72
N ARG A 57 2.50 1.28 -10.80
CA ARG A 57 1.75 1.04 -12.06
C ARG A 57 0.64 2.05 -12.32
N GLN A 58 0.38 2.96 -11.37
CA GLN A 58 -0.48 4.12 -11.53
C GLN A 58 0.20 5.25 -12.30
N TYR A 59 1.50 5.13 -12.53
CA TYR A 59 2.28 6.10 -13.28
C TYR A 59 1.62 6.41 -14.66
N PRO A 60 1.30 7.68 -14.96
CA PRO A 60 0.40 8.02 -16.08
C PRO A 60 0.88 7.61 -17.47
N TRP A 61 2.17 7.35 -17.61
CA TRP A 61 2.79 6.98 -18.89
C TRP A 61 3.21 5.50 -18.95
N THR A 62 2.81 4.69 -17.98
CA THR A 62 2.97 3.24 -18.08
C THR A 62 1.92 2.65 -19.00
N THR A 63 2.30 1.59 -19.72
CA THR A 63 1.36 0.75 -20.48
C THR A 63 1.07 -0.56 -19.76
N MET A 64 1.63 -0.74 -18.55
CA MET A 64 1.42 -1.94 -17.77
C MET A 64 0.06 -1.89 -17.07
N PRO A 65 -0.68 -3.00 -17.05
CA PRO A 65 -1.91 -3.10 -16.28
C PRO A 65 -1.63 -2.91 -14.78
N THR A 66 -2.58 -2.33 -14.06
CA THR A 66 -2.52 -2.28 -12.61
C THR A 66 -2.66 -3.68 -12.01
N GLN A 67 -2.24 -3.86 -10.77
CA GLN A 67 -2.38 -5.13 -10.06
C GLN A 67 -3.87 -5.41 -9.73
N THR A 68 -4.17 -6.65 -9.36
CA THR A 68 -5.52 -7.13 -9.08
C THR A 68 -6.29 -6.20 -8.13
N ASP A 69 -5.90 -6.10 -6.87
CA ASP A 69 -6.57 -5.25 -5.87
C ASP A 69 -6.60 -3.78 -6.29
N SER A 70 -5.49 -3.27 -6.83
CA SER A 70 -5.42 -1.89 -7.32
C SER A 70 -6.44 -1.62 -8.43
N SER A 71 -6.65 -2.56 -9.37
CA SER A 71 -7.62 -2.41 -10.43
C SER A 71 -9.06 -2.35 -9.90
N VAL A 72 -9.36 -3.18 -8.88
CA VAL A 72 -10.65 -3.17 -8.17
C VAL A 72 -10.91 -1.80 -7.54
N PHE A 73 -9.93 -1.26 -6.82
CA PHE A 73 -10.08 0.04 -6.17
C PHE A 73 -10.25 1.18 -7.18
N LEU A 74 -9.47 1.20 -8.25
CA LEU A 74 -9.59 2.19 -9.33
C LEU A 74 -10.98 2.12 -10.00
N TYR A 75 -11.49 0.91 -10.24
CA TYR A 75 -12.83 0.73 -10.80
C TYR A 75 -13.91 1.29 -9.87
N ILE A 76 -13.84 1.01 -8.57
CA ILE A 76 -14.74 1.59 -7.58
C ILE A 76 -14.68 3.12 -7.62
N GLY A 77 -13.47 3.71 -7.65
CA GLY A 77 -13.30 5.17 -7.73
C GLY A 77 -13.95 5.79 -8.98
N LYS A 78 -13.78 5.17 -10.15
CA LYS A 78 -14.42 5.55 -11.41
C LYS A 78 -15.95 5.45 -11.30
N GLN A 79 -16.46 4.31 -10.82
CA GLN A 79 -17.89 4.07 -10.71
C GLN A 79 -18.57 5.01 -9.68
N MET A 80 -17.87 5.36 -8.58
CA MET A 80 -18.34 6.40 -7.65
C MET A 80 -18.48 7.76 -8.33
N HIS A 81 -17.54 8.11 -9.21
CA HIS A 81 -17.60 9.36 -9.99
C HIS A 81 -18.81 9.35 -10.94
N LEU A 82 -19.16 8.20 -11.47
CA LEU A 82 -20.34 7.99 -12.32
C LEU A 82 -21.66 7.84 -11.51
N GLY A 83 -21.59 7.96 -10.19
CA GLY A 83 -22.78 8.03 -9.32
C GLY A 83 -23.13 6.75 -8.56
N LYS A 84 -22.46 5.62 -8.82
CA LYS A 84 -22.64 4.37 -8.07
C LYS A 84 -22.18 4.51 -6.61
N THR A 85 -22.78 3.74 -5.72
CA THR A 85 -22.53 3.77 -4.28
C THR A 85 -21.85 2.48 -3.84
N PRO A 86 -20.63 2.52 -3.28
CA PRO A 86 -19.98 1.36 -2.67
C PRO A 86 -20.88 0.68 -1.63
N TYR A 87 -20.73 -0.62 -1.52
CA TYR A 87 -21.51 -1.54 -0.68
C TYR A 87 -22.96 -1.79 -1.13
N ILE A 88 -23.57 -0.90 -1.92
CA ILE A 88 -24.89 -1.13 -2.53
C ILE A 88 -24.72 -1.59 -3.97
N ASP A 89 -24.19 -0.69 -4.83
CA ASP A 89 -24.04 -0.93 -6.27
C ASP A 89 -22.73 -1.62 -6.63
N LEU A 90 -21.77 -1.65 -5.70
CA LEU A 90 -20.42 -2.18 -5.87
C LEU A 90 -20.04 -2.95 -4.60
N PHE A 91 -19.91 -4.27 -4.73
CA PHE A 91 -19.46 -5.10 -3.62
C PHE A 91 -17.96 -4.92 -3.41
N ASP A 92 -17.54 -4.60 -2.20
CA ASP A 92 -16.20 -4.81 -1.66
C ASP A 92 -16.26 -4.72 -0.12
N HIS A 93 -15.20 -5.19 0.54
CA HIS A 93 -15.11 -5.31 2.00
C HIS A 93 -14.01 -4.42 2.62
N LYS A 94 -13.41 -3.52 1.85
CA LYS A 94 -12.46 -2.52 2.36
C LYS A 94 -13.19 -1.32 2.99
N GLY A 95 -12.42 -0.52 3.72
CA GLY A 95 -12.98 0.66 4.37
C GLY A 95 -13.27 1.82 3.42
N PRO A 96 -14.27 2.64 3.71
CA PRO A 96 -14.77 3.69 2.81
C PRO A 96 -13.74 4.77 2.48
N ALA A 97 -12.76 5.04 3.37
CA ALA A 97 -11.72 6.04 3.11
C ALA A 97 -10.84 5.66 1.92
N LEU A 98 -10.61 4.36 1.67
CA LEU A 98 -9.88 3.90 0.49
C LEU A 98 -10.62 4.29 -0.80
N TYR A 99 -11.93 4.09 -0.85
CA TYR A 99 -12.73 4.44 -2.03
C TYR A 99 -12.81 5.93 -2.26
N PHE A 100 -12.83 6.75 -1.20
CA PHE A 100 -12.74 8.20 -1.34
C PHE A 100 -11.40 8.64 -1.93
N ILE A 101 -10.29 7.99 -1.61
CA ILE A 101 -8.99 8.25 -2.22
C ILE A 101 -9.07 7.95 -3.74
N GLN A 102 -9.66 6.82 -4.12
CA GLN A 102 -9.82 6.45 -5.53
C GLN A 102 -10.75 7.42 -6.27
N TYR A 103 -11.89 7.77 -5.66
CA TYR A 103 -12.82 8.75 -6.20
C TYR A 103 -12.15 10.11 -6.44
N LEU A 104 -11.42 10.64 -5.44
CA LEU A 104 -10.69 11.90 -5.56
C LEU A 104 -9.59 11.83 -6.62
N GLY A 105 -8.90 10.69 -6.70
CA GLY A 105 -7.92 10.44 -7.76
C GLY A 105 -8.55 10.52 -9.13
N TYR A 106 -9.60 9.76 -9.39
CA TYR A 106 -10.30 9.78 -10.68
C TYR A 106 -10.90 11.17 -10.99
N ALA A 107 -11.54 11.81 -10.02
CA ALA A 107 -12.13 13.14 -10.18
C ALA A 107 -11.09 14.23 -10.46
N SER A 108 -9.85 14.08 -9.97
CA SER A 108 -8.77 15.03 -10.21
C SER A 108 -8.19 14.94 -11.63
N TRP A 109 -8.28 13.76 -12.27
CA TRP A 109 -7.80 13.55 -13.65
C TRP A 109 -8.62 12.45 -14.37
N PRO A 110 -9.87 12.76 -14.80
CA PRO A 110 -10.75 11.75 -15.44
C PRO A 110 -10.23 11.21 -16.78
N GLY A 111 -9.33 11.93 -17.45
CA GLY A 111 -8.69 11.49 -18.70
C GLY A 111 -7.59 10.43 -18.53
N SER A 112 -7.30 10.00 -17.29
CA SER A 112 -6.33 8.96 -17.00
C SER A 112 -6.91 7.94 -16.04
N ILE A 113 -6.78 6.65 -16.35
CA ILE A 113 -7.30 5.55 -15.51
C ILE A 113 -6.79 5.64 -14.08
N ALA A 114 -5.50 5.93 -13.89
CA ALA A 114 -4.85 5.87 -12.59
C ALA A 114 -3.99 7.13 -12.27
N GLY A 115 -3.82 8.04 -13.23
CA GLY A 115 -2.90 9.18 -13.07
C GLY A 115 -3.25 10.12 -11.91
N GLY A 116 -4.53 10.34 -11.65
CA GLY A 116 -4.95 11.15 -10.51
C GLY A 116 -4.66 10.48 -9.16
N VAL A 117 -4.81 9.15 -9.07
CA VAL A 117 -4.39 8.39 -7.86
C VAL A 117 -2.88 8.48 -7.69
N TRP A 118 -2.10 8.35 -8.77
CA TRP A 118 -0.65 8.53 -8.73
C TRP A 118 -0.24 9.90 -8.18
N ILE A 119 -0.93 10.98 -8.52
CA ILE A 119 -0.67 12.31 -7.94
C ILE A 119 -0.87 12.30 -6.43
N LEU A 120 -1.95 11.67 -5.93
CA LEU A 120 -2.21 11.56 -4.49
C LEU A 120 -1.14 10.71 -3.79
N GLU A 121 -0.70 9.62 -4.43
CA GLU A 121 0.42 8.78 -3.95
C GLU A 121 1.72 9.62 -3.87
N MET A 122 2.03 10.43 -4.89
CA MET A 122 3.22 11.29 -4.89
C MET A 122 3.19 12.32 -3.75
N ILE A 123 2.06 12.95 -3.50
CA ILE A 123 1.89 13.86 -2.36
C ILE A 123 2.10 13.09 -1.05
N SER A 124 1.49 11.92 -0.91
CA SER A 124 1.63 11.07 0.27
C SER A 124 3.09 10.64 0.51
N PHE A 125 3.79 10.16 -0.52
CA PHE A 125 5.19 9.74 -0.42
C PHE A 125 6.14 10.91 -0.12
N PHE A 126 5.86 12.09 -0.64
CA PHE A 126 6.66 13.27 -0.32
C PHE A 126 6.55 13.64 1.17
N LEU A 127 5.33 13.69 1.70
CA LEU A 127 5.08 13.96 3.12
C LEU A 127 5.62 12.83 4.00
N LEU A 128 5.45 11.56 3.59
CA LEU A 128 6.01 10.39 4.25
C LEU A 128 7.53 10.51 4.39
N THR A 129 8.23 10.83 3.29
CA THR A 129 9.69 10.97 3.29
C THR A 129 10.14 12.10 4.22
N LEU A 130 9.43 13.23 4.24
CA LEU A 130 9.69 14.32 5.20
C LEU A 130 9.53 13.86 6.66
N MET A 131 8.52 13.05 6.97
CA MET A 131 8.33 12.50 8.32
C MET A 131 9.43 11.49 8.67
N MET A 132 9.83 10.65 7.71
CA MET A 132 10.95 9.72 7.89
C MET A 132 12.26 10.44 8.19
N LEU A 133 12.56 11.55 7.50
CA LEU A 133 13.73 12.37 7.82
C LEU A 133 13.70 12.92 9.26
N LYS A 134 12.51 13.30 9.74
CA LYS A 134 12.35 13.77 11.14
C LYS A 134 12.56 12.63 12.14
N ILE A 135 12.07 11.42 11.86
CA ILE A 135 12.28 10.24 12.70
C ILE A 135 13.77 9.86 12.72
N ALA A 136 14.43 9.84 11.55
CA ALA A 136 15.86 9.57 11.44
C ALA A 136 16.71 10.53 12.29
N GLY A 137 16.31 11.81 12.39
CA GLY A 137 16.94 12.81 13.25
C GLY A 137 16.87 12.53 14.76
N PHE A 138 16.16 11.48 15.20
CA PHE A 138 16.24 11.00 16.59
C PHE A 138 17.44 10.06 16.84
N ALA A 139 18.02 9.49 15.78
CA ALA A 139 19.18 8.60 15.86
C ALA A 139 20.48 9.24 15.36
N THR A 140 20.43 10.24 14.49
CA THR A 140 21.63 10.89 13.94
C THR A 140 21.46 12.39 13.82
N GLU A 141 22.54 13.15 14.07
CA GLU A 141 22.60 14.60 13.82
C GLU A 141 23.04 14.91 12.38
N ASP A 142 23.72 13.97 11.71
CA ASP A 142 24.14 14.14 10.32
C ASP A 142 22.99 13.83 9.36
N ARG A 143 22.47 14.85 8.68
CA ARG A 143 21.38 14.71 7.73
C ARG A 143 21.67 13.74 6.60
N ARG A 144 22.94 13.55 6.22
CA ARG A 144 23.33 12.59 5.18
C ARG A 144 22.96 11.17 5.58
N ASN A 145 23.13 10.81 6.86
CA ASN A 145 22.74 9.51 7.39
C ASN A 145 21.22 9.32 7.34
N ALA A 146 20.44 10.39 7.59
CA ALA A 146 18.97 10.37 7.45
C ALA A 146 18.55 10.16 5.99
N TYR A 147 19.24 10.78 5.02
CA TYR A 147 18.96 10.58 3.59
C TYR A 147 19.27 9.15 3.15
N LEU A 148 20.45 8.62 3.53
CA LEU A 148 20.82 7.24 3.23
C LEU A 148 19.86 6.24 3.85
N ALA A 149 19.38 6.49 5.08
CA ALA A 149 18.36 5.68 5.74
C ALA A 149 17.04 5.68 4.94
N SER A 150 16.60 6.85 4.46
CA SER A 150 15.38 6.96 3.66
C SER A 150 15.51 6.23 2.31
N ILE A 151 16.67 6.31 1.65
CA ILE A 151 16.97 5.55 0.43
C ILE A 151 16.93 4.04 0.72
N LEU A 152 17.60 3.58 1.78
CA LEU A 152 17.59 2.17 2.17
C LEU A 152 16.16 1.66 2.40
N VAL A 153 15.36 2.40 3.16
CA VAL A 153 14.02 1.96 3.56
C VAL A 153 13.04 2.04 2.39
N LEU A 154 12.92 3.20 1.72
CA LEU A 154 11.89 3.43 0.71
C LEU A 154 12.23 2.87 -0.68
N LEU A 155 13.51 2.72 -1.02
CA LEU A 155 13.90 2.19 -2.33
C LEU A 155 14.44 0.76 -2.24
N VAL A 156 15.36 0.47 -1.32
CA VAL A 156 16.02 -0.85 -1.29
C VAL A 156 15.18 -1.90 -0.57
N CYS A 157 14.62 -1.60 0.60
CA CYS A 157 13.76 -2.54 1.31
C CYS A 157 12.38 -2.67 0.66
N ALA A 158 11.83 -1.56 0.16
CA ALA A 158 10.43 -1.49 -0.25
C ALA A 158 10.16 -1.76 -1.73
N PHE A 159 11.17 -1.75 -2.64
CA PHE A 159 10.90 -1.81 -4.09
C PHE A 159 10.07 -3.02 -4.56
N LYS A 160 10.24 -4.19 -3.90
CA LYS A 160 9.43 -5.38 -4.17
C LYS A 160 8.09 -5.34 -3.45
N LEU A 161 8.01 -4.59 -2.35
CA LEU A 161 6.82 -4.53 -1.50
C LEU A 161 5.71 -3.71 -2.13
N TYR A 162 6.06 -2.72 -2.96
CA TYR A 162 5.05 -1.89 -3.65
C TYR A 162 4.17 -2.70 -4.59
N GLN A 163 4.66 -3.78 -5.20
CA GLN A 163 3.91 -4.63 -6.14
C GLN A 163 3.11 -3.84 -7.20
N GLY A 164 3.54 -2.65 -7.53
CA GLY A 164 2.88 -1.75 -8.46
C GLY A 164 2.05 -0.63 -7.84
N GLY A 165 1.88 -0.61 -6.51
CA GLY A 165 1.23 0.50 -5.79
C GLY A 165 -0.29 0.41 -5.68
N ASN A 166 -0.85 1.44 -5.05
CA ASN A 166 -2.29 1.63 -4.79
C ASN A 166 -2.90 0.54 -3.89
N TYR A 167 -2.17 0.17 -2.84
CA TYR A 167 -2.68 -0.73 -1.80
C TYR A 167 -3.13 0.05 -0.57
N THR A 168 -4.02 -0.54 0.21
CA THR A 168 -4.52 0.04 1.46
C THR A 168 -3.39 0.37 2.43
N GLU A 169 -2.40 -0.54 2.53
CA GLU A 169 -1.20 -0.39 3.38
C GLU A 169 -0.36 0.81 2.97
N GLU A 170 -0.26 1.07 1.67
CA GLU A 170 0.47 2.21 1.12
C GLU A 170 -0.20 3.55 1.50
N HIS A 171 -1.52 3.65 1.32
CA HIS A 171 -2.28 4.85 1.69
C HIS A 171 -2.30 5.10 3.19
N ALA A 172 -2.22 4.05 4.02
CA ALA A 172 -2.12 4.16 5.47
C ALA A 172 -0.74 4.61 5.96
N LEU A 173 0.32 4.41 5.14
CA LEU A 173 1.71 4.55 5.55
C LEU A 173 2.08 5.96 6.04
N LEU A 174 1.55 7.00 5.40
CA LEU A 174 1.75 8.39 5.83
C LEU A 174 1.22 8.61 7.26
N TRP A 175 0.01 8.14 7.55
CA TRP A 175 -0.66 8.32 8.83
C TRP A 175 0.04 7.55 9.94
N ILE A 176 0.49 6.33 9.66
CA ILE A 176 1.29 5.50 10.57
C ILE A 176 2.62 6.20 10.88
N THR A 177 3.31 6.73 9.86
CA THR A 177 4.60 7.40 10.03
C THR A 177 4.49 8.72 10.79
N LEU A 178 3.47 9.53 10.48
CA LEU A 178 3.18 10.76 11.23
C LEU A 178 2.93 10.45 12.71
N SER A 179 2.14 9.42 12.98
CA SER A 179 1.83 9.00 14.35
C SER A 179 3.09 8.47 15.08
N ALA A 180 3.91 7.66 14.40
CA ALA A 180 5.20 7.20 14.94
C ALA A 180 6.11 8.38 15.30
N TYR A 181 6.22 9.40 14.43
CA TYR A 181 6.98 10.62 14.72
C TYR A 181 6.45 11.32 15.97
N ILE A 182 5.14 11.48 16.13
CA ILE A 182 4.55 12.14 17.29
C ILE A 182 4.82 11.33 18.57
N PHE A 183 4.68 10.00 18.53
CA PHE A 183 4.98 9.14 19.68
C PHE A 183 6.48 9.19 20.06
N PHE A 184 7.40 9.07 19.11
CA PHE A 184 8.83 9.19 19.38
C PHE A 184 9.20 10.56 19.94
N SER A 185 8.60 11.64 19.42
CA SER A 185 8.75 12.98 19.95
C SER A 185 8.32 13.06 21.42
N PHE A 186 7.16 12.49 21.77
CA PHE A 186 6.69 12.42 23.15
C PHE A 186 7.64 11.64 24.05
N PHE A 187 8.11 10.47 23.63
CA PHE A 187 9.03 9.68 24.46
C PHE A 187 10.38 10.38 24.67
N ARG A 188 10.78 11.25 23.74
CA ARG A 188 11.99 12.08 23.86
C ARG A 188 11.76 13.31 24.75
N THR A 189 10.67 14.05 24.58
CA THR A 189 10.44 15.35 25.22
C THR A 189 9.56 15.30 26.47
N GLY A 190 8.73 14.28 26.60
CA GLY A 190 7.72 14.13 27.64
C GLY A 190 6.43 14.90 27.43
N ASN A 191 6.28 15.64 26.31
CA ASN A 191 5.16 16.52 26.07
C ASN A 191 4.51 16.31 24.71
N TYR A 192 3.21 16.60 24.64
CA TYR A 192 2.45 16.75 23.40
C TYR A 192 1.96 18.18 23.21
N THR A 193 1.81 18.60 21.97
CA THR A 193 0.94 19.74 21.64
C THR A 193 -0.50 19.27 21.43
N LYS A 194 -1.47 20.17 21.64
CA LYS A 194 -2.89 19.85 21.39
C LYS A 194 -3.16 19.39 19.95
N GLY A 195 -2.48 20.03 18.97
CA GLY A 195 -2.58 19.66 17.57
C GLY A 195 -2.04 18.26 17.29
N GLN A 196 -0.95 17.84 17.95
CA GLN A 196 -0.41 16.49 17.82
C GLN A 196 -1.39 15.43 18.33
N LEU A 197 -2.04 15.67 19.49
CA LEU A 197 -3.05 14.76 20.03
C LEU A 197 -4.27 14.62 19.11
N PHE A 198 -4.76 15.74 18.56
CA PHE A 198 -5.82 15.73 17.57
C PHE A 198 -5.41 14.96 16.31
N LEU A 199 -4.21 15.22 15.76
CA LEU A 199 -3.68 14.52 14.60
C LEU A 199 -3.49 13.02 14.84
N LEU A 200 -3.09 12.60 16.04
CA LEU A 200 -3.01 11.16 16.40
C LEU A 200 -4.37 10.48 16.29
N GLY A 201 -5.44 11.13 16.79
CA GLY A 201 -6.80 10.61 16.70
C GLY A 201 -7.31 10.61 15.26
N PHE A 202 -7.12 11.72 14.54
CA PHE A 202 -7.50 11.81 13.12
C PHE A 202 -6.82 10.74 12.29
N SER A 203 -5.51 10.58 12.43
CA SER A 203 -4.72 9.58 11.71
C SER A 203 -5.15 8.15 12.05
N CYS A 204 -5.46 7.88 13.32
CA CYS A 204 -5.98 6.58 13.75
C CYS A 204 -7.29 6.23 13.04
N MET A 205 -8.24 7.14 13.04
CA MET A 205 -9.52 6.92 12.37
C MET A 205 -9.37 6.88 10.86
N ALA A 206 -8.53 7.70 10.25
CA ALA A 206 -8.26 7.66 8.82
C ALA A 206 -7.70 6.31 8.38
N VAL A 207 -6.88 5.65 9.22
CA VAL A 207 -6.39 4.28 8.96
C VAL A 207 -7.49 3.25 9.27
N LEU A 208 -8.23 3.39 10.38
CA LEU A 208 -9.37 2.52 10.69
C LEU A 208 -10.41 2.51 9.57
N LEU A 209 -10.65 3.64 8.92
CA LEU A 209 -11.60 3.76 7.81
C LEU A 209 -11.03 3.23 6.47
N GLN A 210 -9.79 2.78 6.44
CA GLN A 210 -9.19 2.06 5.31
C GLN A 210 -9.15 0.56 5.58
N GLN A 211 -8.53 0.15 6.71
CA GLN A 211 -8.42 -1.25 7.12
C GLN A 211 -8.03 -1.34 8.60
N ALA A 212 -8.82 -2.08 9.39
CA ALA A 212 -8.72 -2.06 10.85
C ALA A 212 -7.40 -2.62 11.41
N ASN A 213 -6.81 -3.65 10.79
CA ASN A 213 -5.56 -4.27 11.26
C ASN A 213 -4.31 -3.41 11.06
N LEU A 214 -4.41 -2.26 10.39
CA LEU A 214 -3.28 -1.35 10.15
C LEU A 214 -3.01 -0.39 11.32
N VAL A 215 -3.81 -0.38 12.38
CA VAL A 215 -3.64 0.52 13.55
C VAL A 215 -2.48 0.15 14.46
N THR A 216 -1.42 -0.40 13.91
CA THR A 216 -0.31 -1.03 14.64
C THR A 216 0.44 -0.06 15.55
N VAL A 217 0.70 1.16 15.07
CA VAL A 217 1.44 2.18 15.83
C VAL A 217 0.69 2.64 17.07
N TRP A 218 -0.62 2.75 17.02
CA TRP A 218 -1.45 3.14 18.17
C TRP A 218 -1.54 2.00 19.19
N VAL A 219 -1.71 0.76 18.74
CA VAL A 219 -1.66 -0.43 19.62
C VAL A 219 -0.31 -0.53 20.31
N ALA A 220 0.78 -0.24 19.63
CA ALA A 220 2.12 -0.26 20.22
C ALA A 220 2.33 0.84 21.27
N PHE A 221 1.91 2.07 21.01
CA PHE A 221 2.34 3.21 21.80
C PHE A 221 1.31 3.78 22.76
N VAL A 222 0.00 3.71 22.49
CA VAL A 222 -1.02 4.27 23.39
C VAL A 222 -0.93 3.68 24.80
N PRO A 223 -0.81 2.33 24.98
CA PRO A 223 -0.64 1.76 26.32
C PRO A 223 0.63 2.28 27.04
N LEU A 224 1.74 2.42 26.32
CA LEU A 224 2.99 2.90 26.89
C LEU A 224 2.92 4.37 27.31
N VAL A 225 2.22 5.21 26.54
CA VAL A 225 1.94 6.61 26.91
C VAL A 225 1.08 6.66 28.16
N MET A 226 0.03 5.87 28.24
CA MET A 226 -0.85 5.80 29.41
C MET A 226 -0.07 5.37 30.67
N ILE A 227 0.74 4.31 30.56
CA ILE A 227 1.58 3.84 31.66
C ILE A 227 2.52 4.95 32.13
N ARG A 228 3.15 5.69 31.19
CA ARG A 228 4.05 6.80 31.53
C ARG A 228 3.33 7.92 32.28
N LEU A 229 2.18 8.37 31.76
CA LEU A 229 1.40 9.46 32.39
C LEU A 229 0.90 9.06 33.79
N ILE A 230 0.47 7.80 33.98
CA ILE A 230 0.06 7.28 35.31
C ILE A 230 1.25 7.27 36.29
N ARG A 231 2.42 6.78 35.87
CA ARG A 231 3.63 6.75 36.70
C ARG A 231 4.12 8.15 37.08
N GLU A 232 3.98 9.12 36.17
CA GLU A 232 4.30 10.53 36.40
C GLU A 232 3.18 11.28 37.14
N LYS A 233 2.07 10.60 37.51
CA LYS A 233 0.88 11.17 38.19
C LYS A 233 0.22 12.32 37.44
N ARG A 234 0.32 12.32 36.11
CA ARG A 234 -0.22 13.35 35.21
C ARG A 234 -1.68 13.02 34.79
N TYR A 235 -2.54 12.75 35.76
CA TYR A 235 -3.93 12.27 35.50
C TYR A 235 -4.80 13.26 34.72
N ARG A 236 -4.63 14.57 34.95
CA ARG A 236 -5.36 15.61 34.19
C ARG A 236 -5.03 15.56 32.71
N GLU A 237 -3.78 15.24 32.37
CA GLU A 237 -3.35 15.16 30.97
C GLU A 237 -3.90 13.93 30.28
N ILE A 238 -4.15 12.83 31.00
CA ILE A 238 -4.82 11.65 30.43
C ILE A 238 -6.17 12.04 29.84
N TRP A 239 -6.99 12.79 30.58
CA TRP A 239 -8.28 13.26 30.08
C TRP A 239 -8.16 14.18 28.87
N THR A 240 -7.19 15.08 28.88
CA THR A 240 -6.90 15.98 27.73
C THR A 240 -6.46 15.18 26.53
N CYS A 241 -5.56 14.22 26.70
CA CYS A 241 -5.10 13.33 25.63
C CYS A 241 -6.28 12.55 25.04
N MET A 242 -7.10 11.92 25.87
CA MET A 242 -8.26 11.15 25.46
C MET A 242 -9.28 12.02 24.70
N LEU A 243 -9.64 13.21 25.24
CA LEU A 243 -10.60 14.10 24.60
C LEU A 243 -10.13 14.55 23.22
N LEU A 244 -8.89 15.05 23.11
CA LEU A 244 -8.35 15.55 21.83
C LEU A 244 -8.15 14.42 20.82
N PHE A 245 -7.75 13.23 21.28
CA PHE A 245 -7.66 12.05 20.43
C PHE A 245 -9.05 11.66 19.88
N LEU A 246 -10.07 11.58 20.74
CA LEU A 246 -11.44 11.29 20.30
C LEU A 246 -12.00 12.37 19.38
N LEU A 247 -11.73 13.65 19.64
CA LEU A 247 -12.14 14.73 18.73
C LEU A 247 -11.47 14.59 17.35
N GLY A 248 -10.19 14.19 17.30
CA GLY A 248 -9.52 13.88 16.05
C GLY A 248 -10.16 12.70 15.32
N MET A 249 -10.46 11.61 16.05
CA MET A 249 -11.17 10.46 15.46
C MET A 249 -12.53 10.86 14.89
N MET A 250 -13.32 11.63 15.63
CA MET A 250 -14.63 12.10 15.17
C MET A 250 -14.53 13.00 13.95
N ALA A 251 -13.51 13.83 13.86
CA ALA A 251 -13.29 14.70 12.68
C ALA A 251 -13.05 13.90 11.39
N ALA A 252 -12.45 12.71 11.47
CA ALA A 252 -12.29 11.83 10.32
C ALA A 252 -13.53 10.97 10.06
N LEU A 253 -14.23 10.53 11.12
CA LEU A 253 -15.37 9.61 11.04
C LEU A 253 -16.66 10.30 10.56
N LEU A 254 -16.97 11.48 11.12
CA LEU A 254 -18.25 12.15 10.87
C LEU A 254 -18.55 12.42 9.38
N PRO A 255 -17.60 12.90 8.55
CA PRO A 255 -17.84 13.08 7.12
C PRO A 255 -18.26 11.79 6.42
N VAL A 256 -17.65 10.67 6.79
CA VAL A 256 -17.97 9.35 6.23
C VAL A 256 -19.37 8.88 6.65
N LEU A 257 -19.73 9.03 7.94
CA LEU A 257 -21.06 8.66 8.41
C LEU A 257 -22.15 9.52 7.79
N ILE A 258 -21.93 10.83 7.65
CA ILE A 258 -22.87 11.75 6.99
C ILE A 258 -23.07 11.33 5.53
N TRP A 259 -21.98 11.05 4.81
CA TRP A 259 -22.04 10.58 3.43
C TRP A 259 -22.77 9.24 3.32
N ALA A 260 -22.45 8.26 4.18
CA ALA A 260 -23.07 6.95 4.15
C ALA A 260 -24.59 7.02 4.48
N ALA A 261 -24.97 7.86 5.43
CA ALA A 261 -26.37 8.12 5.74
C ALA A 261 -27.11 8.81 4.57
N TRP A 262 -26.47 9.80 3.92
CA TRP A 262 -27.03 10.48 2.75
C TRP A 262 -27.23 9.54 1.55
N LYS A 263 -26.27 8.63 1.33
CA LYS A 263 -26.34 7.60 0.27
C LYS A 263 -27.20 6.38 0.64
N GLY A 264 -27.63 6.26 1.88
CA GLY A 264 -28.43 5.14 2.37
C GLY A 264 -27.65 3.83 2.55
N CYS A 265 -26.30 3.87 2.51
CA CYS A 265 -25.45 2.66 2.54
C CYS A 265 -24.86 2.34 3.94
N LEU A 266 -25.35 2.97 5.00
CA LEU A 266 -24.75 2.85 6.34
C LEU A 266 -24.81 1.40 6.89
N LYS A 267 -25.92 0.69 6.63
CA LYS A 267 -26.13 -0.69 7.06
C LYS A 267 -25.21 -1.65 6.30
N GLU A 268 -25.14 -1.51 4.99
CA GLU A 268 -24.33 -2.31 4.09
C GLU A 268 -22.84 -2.05 4.33
N MET A 269 -22.43 -0.80 4.52
CA MET A 269 -21.07 -0.43 4.92
C MET A 269 -20.68 -1.10 6.25
N TRP A 270 -21.56 -1.08 7.27
CA TRP A 270 -21.32 -1.77 8.54
C TRP A 270 -21.19 -3.29 8.33
N HIS A 271 -22.12 -3.88 7.58
CA HIS A 271 -22.15 -5.32 7.33
C HIS A 271 -20.87 -5.79 6.59
N TYR A 272 -20.56 -5.20 5.44
CA TYR A 272 -19.43 -5.68 4.62
C TYR A 272 -18.07 -5.24 5.17
N TYR A 273 -17.97 -4.02 5.71
CA TYR A 273 -16.70 -3.55 6.24
C TYR A 273 -16.37 -4.12 7.63
N ILE A 274 -17.34 -4.31 8.52
CA ILE A 274 -17.06 -4.77 9.90
C ILE A 274 -17.42 -6.24 10.06
N VAL A 275 -18.69 -6.61 9.89
CA VAL A 275 -19.19 -7.96 10.23
C VAL A 275 -18.54 -9.01 9.33
N PHE A 276 -18.59 -8.81 8.02
CA PHE A 276 -17.99 -9.74 7.06
C PHE A 276 -16.49 -9.94 7.29
N ASN A 277 -15.72 -8.86 7.53
CA ASN A 277 -14.28 -8.99 7.75
C ASN A 277 -13.91 -9.78 9.01
N LEU A 278 -14.73 -9.79 10.05
CA LEU A 278 -14.50 -10.62 11.23
C LEU A 278 -14.61 -12.11 10.88
N THR A 279 -15.69 -12.51 10.23
CA THR A 279 -15.92 -13.90 9.80
C THR A 279 -14.89 -14.34 8.74
N TYR A 280 -14.59 -13.47 7.81
CA TYR A 280 -13.62 -13.72 6.75
C TYR A 280 -12.20 -14.00 7.28
N SER A 281 -11.76 -13.24 8.29
CA SER A 281 -10.44 -13.42 8.91
C SER A 281 -10.33 -14.75 9.67
N GLU A 282 -11.39 -15.21 10.30
CA GLU A 282 -11.42 -16.51 11.01
C GLU A 282 -11.25 -17.67 10.04
N ASN A 283 -11.88 -17.63 8.87
CA ASN A 283 -11.82 -18.69 7.86
C ASN A 283 -10.46 -18.78 7.15
N MET A 284 -9.65 -17.74 7.21
CA MET A 284 -8.34 -17.68 6.53
C MET A 284 -7.14 -17.88 7.46
N ALA A 285 -7.35 -18.03 8.77
CA ALA A 285 -6.28 -18.11 9.75
C ALA A 285 -5.45 -19.41 9.60
N PRO A 286 -4.13 -19.33 9.34
CA PRO A 286 -3.28 -20.51 9.29
C PRO A 286 -3.04 -21.06 10.70
N GLY A 287 -2.71 -22.36 10.80
CA GLY A 287 -2.29 -22.95 12.07
C GLY A 287 -0.94 -22.40 12.57
N PRO A 288 -0.52 -22.75 13.81
CA PRO A 288 0.71 -22.21 14.42
C PRO A 288 1.97 -22.38 13.57
N ALA A 289 2.12 -23.49 12.86
CA ALA A 289 3.25 -23.73 11.95
C ALA A 289 3.21 -22.78 10.73
N GLY A 290 2.01 -22.50 10.21
CA GLY A 290 1.82 -21.53 9.12
C GLY A 290 2.20 -20.12 9.53
N TYR A 291 1.84 -19.67 10.74
CA TYR A 291 2.27 -18.36 11.27
C TYR A 291 3.79 -18.27 11.44
N LEU A 292 4.46 -19.34 11.89
CA LEU A 292 5.92 -19.37 12.00
C LEU A 292 6.59 -19.25 10.63
N GLN A 293 6.08 -19.99 9.64
CA GLN A 293 6.57 -19.92 8.27
C GLN A 293 6.36 -18.51 7.67
N LEU A 294 5.18 -17.93 7.87
CA LEU A 294 4.85 -16.57 7.45
C LEU A 294 5.80 -15.54 8.06
N THR A 295 6.05 -15.63 9.36
CA THR A 295 7.01 -14.77 10.08
C THR A 295 8.41 -14.90 9.48
N ARG A 296 8.90 -16.11 9.27
CA ARG A 296 10.21 -16.35 8.66
C ARG A 296 10.30 -15.74 7.27
N ASN A 297 9.30 -15.97 6.42
CA ASN A 297 9.26 -15.42 5.07
C ASN A 297 9.30 -13.88 5.09
N ASN A 298 8.50 -13.26 5.95
CA ASN A 298 8.42 -11.82 6.08
C ASN A 298 9.74 -11.20 6.55
N LEU A 299 10.39 -11.78 7.55
CA LEU A 299 11.71 -11.32 8.01
C LEU A 299 12.78 -11.45 6.92
N MET A 300 12.76 -12.55 6.15
CA MET A 300 13.70 -12.75 5.04
C MET A 300 13.50 -11.74 3.89
N ARG A 301 12.29 -11.28 3.66
CA ARG A 301 11.97 -10.28 2.61
C ARG A 301 12.51 -8.88 2.92
N ILE A 302 12.60 -8.54 4.20
CA ILE A 302 13.09 -7.23 4.67
C ILE A 302 14.42 -7.34 5.44
N TRP A 303 15.20 -8.39 5.18
CA TRP A 303 16.47 -8.68 5.89
C TRP A 303 17.43 -7.47 5.99
N PRO A 304 17.56 -6.54 4.99
CA PRO A 304 18.45 -5.39 5.15
C PRO A 304 18.02 -4.47 6.28
N GLY A 305 16.70 -4.28 6.46
CA GLY A 305 16.13 -3.53 7.58
C GLY A 305 16.34 -4.23 8.92
N ILE A 306 16.23 -5.57 8.96
CA ILE A 306 16.50 -6.37 10.17
C ILE A 306 17.98 -6.26 10.57
N LEU A 307 18.89 -6.33 9.59
CA LEU A 307 20.32 -6.14 9.85
C LEU A 307 20.61 -4.73 10.41
N ALA A 308 20.01 -3.71 9.81
CA ALA A 308 20.13 -2.33 10.31
C ALA A 308 19.63 -2.21 11.76
N MET A 309 18.52 -2.86 12.10
CA MET A 309 17.96 -2.90 13.45
C MET A 309 18.91 -3.59 14.43
N ALA A 310 19.48 -4.75 14.06
CA ALA A 310 20.43 -5.49 14.89
C ALA A 310 21.69 -4.65 15.18
N VAL A 311 22.28 -4.03 14.15
CA VAL A 311 23.47 -3.18 14.28
C VAL A 311 23.18 -1.96 15.15
N SER A 312 22.06 -1.29 14.90
CA SER A 312 21.67 -0.08 15.64
C SER A 312 21.40 -0.38 17.11
N LEU A 313 20.74 -1.48 17.45
CA LEU A 313 20.50 -1.90 18.84
C LEU A 313 21.81 -2.19 19.60
N VAL A 314 22.82 -2.73 18.93
CA VAL A 314 24.15 -2.96 19.52
C VAL A 314 24.92 -1.64 19.71
N TYR A 315 24.94 -0.83 18.66
CA TYR A 315 25.69 0.43 18.63
C TYR A 315 25.07 1.49 19.55
N GLU A 316 23.75 1.66 19.47
CA GLU A 316 22.97 2.63 20.24
C GLU A 316 22.23 1.99 21.43
N ARG A 317 22.77 0.96 22.06
CA ARG A 317 22.11 0.19 23.14
C ARG A 317 21.55 1.04 24.29
N LYS A 318 22.06 2.24 24.50
CA LYS A 318 21.60 3.20 25.52
C LYS A 318 20.45 4.09 25.02
N ASN A 319 20.18 4.13 23.72
CA ASN A 319 19.10 4.91 23.15
C ASN A 319 17.76 4.20 23.37
N ARG A 320 16.97 4.70 24.29
CA ARG A 320 15.65 4.13 24.62
C ARG A 320 14.69 4.11 23.42
N LEU A 321 14.84 5.03 22.47
CA LEU A 321 13.98 5.08 21.30
C LEU A 321 14.20 3.87 20.38
N GLN A 322 15.41 3.30 20.30
CA GLN A 322 15.66 2.08 19.52
C GLN A 322 14.89 0.88 20.08
N TRP A 323 14.79 0.76 21.41
CA TRP A 323 14.01 -0.31 22.06
C TRP A 323 12.50 -0.13 21.90
N LEU A 324 12.02 1.11 22.00
CA LEU A 324 10.62 1.44 21.71
C LEU A 324 10.27 1.17 20.24
N ASN A 325 11.20 1.44 19.35
CA ASN A 325 11.05 1.14 17.93
C ASN A 325 11.04 -0.38 17.64
N LEU A 326 11.88 -1.16 18.33
CA LEU A 326 11.83 -2.62 18.27
C LEU A 326 10.45 -3.13 18.72
N TRP A 327 9.91 -2.61 19.82
CA TRP A 327 8.56 -2.93 20.27
C TRP A 327 7.51 -2.61 19.22
N PHE A 328 7.57 -1.40 18.62
CA PHE A 328 6.67 -1.02 17.52
C PHE A 328 6.77 -1.98 16.33
N PHE A 329 8.00 -2.35 15.93
CA PHE A 329 8.23 -3.31 14.85
C PHE A 329 7.59 -4.68 15.16
N VAL A 330 7.80 -5.21 16.38
CA VAL A 330 7.25 -6.51 16.79
C VAL A 330 5.72 -6.48 16.80
N VAL A 331 5.12 -5.44 17.39
CA VAL A 331 3.65 -5.28 17.41
C VAL A 331 3.10 -5.18 16.00
N SER A 332 3.74 -4.41 15.11
CA SER A 332 3.32 -4.27 13.72
C SER A 332 3.43 -5.60 12.95
N LEU A 333 4.53 -6.34 13.15
CA LEU A 333 4.74 -7.64 12.53
C LEU A 333 3.66 -8.65 12.96
N VAL A 334 3.29 -8.67 14.24
CA VAL A 334 2.24 -9.56 14.75
C VAL A 334 0.88 -9.19 14.18
N LEU A 335 0.49 -7.91 14.28
CA LEU A 335 -0.84 -7.46 13.85
C LEU A 335 -1.07 -7.62 12.34
N MET A 336 -0.06 -7.35 11.50
CA MET A 336 -0.22 -7.55 10.06
C MET A 336 -0.44 -9.01 9.66
N GLN A 337 0.06 -9.95 10.47
CA GLN A 337 -0.06 -11.38 10.20
C GLN A 337 -1.41 -11.96 10.63
N LEU A 338 -2.24 -11.23 11.38
CA LEU A 338 -3.54 -11.72 11.83
C LEU A 338 -4.48 -12.09 10.66
N SER A 339 -4.27 -11.49 9.49
CA SER A 339 -5.02 -11.86 8.27
C SER A 339 -4.69 -13.27 7.76
N GLY A 340 -3.59 -13.89 8.21
CA GLY A 340 -3.12 -15.20 7.76
C GLY A 340 -2.58 -15.25 6.33
N ARG A 341 -2.59 -14.15 5.59
CA ARG A 341 -2.19 -14.08 4.18
C ARG A 341 -0.72 -13.72 4.00
N ASP A 342 -0.09 -14.31 2.99
CA ASP A 342 1.30 -14.08 2.60
C ASP A 342 1.39 -13.07 1.44
N SER A 343 1.01 -11.81 1.69
CA SER A 343 1.11 -10.74 0.69
C SER A 343 2.30 -9.82 0.96
N LEU A 344 3.08 -9.51 -0.10
CA LEU A 344 4.29 -8.69 0.04
C LEU A 344 3.99 -7.26 0.49
N TYR A 345 2.90 -6.66 -0.02
CA TYR A 345 2.52 -5.28 0.30
C TYR A 345 2.11 -5.08 1.78
N TYR A 346 1.75 -6.15 2.50
CA TYR A 346 1.51 -6.05 3.95
C TYR A 346 2.75 -5.59 4.72
N LEU A 347 3.96 -5.89 4.22
CA LEU A 347 5.21 -5.45 4.84
C LEU A 347 5.45 -3.95 4.75
N LEU A 348 4.71 -3.21 3.93
CA LEU A 348 4.83 -1.76 3.83
C LEU A 348 4.64 -1.07 5.19
N ILE A 349 3.72 -1.56 6.03
CA ILE A 349 3.46 -0.97 7.35
C ILE A 349 4.62 -1.07 8.33
N LEU A 350 5.62 -1.91 8.03
CA LEU A 350 6.84 -2.02 8.84
C LEU A 350 7.89 -0.95 8.49
N LEU A 351 7.79 -0.28 7.33
CA LEU A 351 8.79 0.69 6.88
C LEU A 351 9.03 1.83 7.88
N PRO A 352 8.02 2.40 8.57
CA PRO A 352 8.26 3.43 9.58
C PRO A 352 9.12 2.95 10.76
N ALA A 353 9.05 1.65 11.08
CA ALA A 353 9.88 1.07 12.13
C ALA A 353 11.31 0.75 11.68
N LEU A 354 11.59 0.79 10.37
CA LEU A 354 12.95 0.55 9.85
C LEU A 354 13.78 1.83 9.74
N ILE A 355 13.17 3.03 9.76
CA ILE A 355 13.88 4.29 9.47
C ILE A 355 14.84 4.69 10.60
N LEU A 356 14.41 4.56 11.87
CA LEU A 356 15.24 4.89 13.02
C LEU A 356 16.49 4.00 13.11
N PRO A 357 16.38 2.65 12.99
CA PRO A 357 17.55 1.77 12.98
C PRO A 357 18.42 1.94 11.73
N ALA A 358 17.86 2.25 10.57
CA ALA A 358 18.64 2.55 9.39
C ALA A 358 19.51 3.79 9.58
N ALA A 359 18.98 4.85 10.20
CA ALA A 359 19.75 6.04 10.54
C ALA A 359 20.89 5.73 11.52
N GLY A 360 20.64 4.92 12.56
CA GLY A 360 21.67 4.46 13.49
C GLY A 360 22.75 3.59 12.83
N LEU A 361 22.37 2.74 11.85
CA LEU A 361 23.35 2.00 11.04
C LEU A 361 24.31 2.95 10.31
N PHE A 362 23.78 3.96 9.60
CA PHE A 362 24.65 4.89 8.87
C PHE A 362 25.47 5.78 9.77
N ASP A 363 24.97 6.12 10.97
CA ASP A 363 25.75 6.82 11.99
C ASP A 363 26.92 5.95 12.47
N ALA A 364 26.69 4.67 12.75
CA ALA A 364 27.74 3.71 13.09
C ALA A 364 28.77 3.55 11.98
N LEU A 365 28.33 3.41 10.71
CA LEU A 365 29.21 3.30 9.54
C LEU A 365 30.05 4.57 9.35
N GLN A 366 29.45 5.75 9.55
CA GLN A 366 30.17 7.02 9.48
C GLN A 366 31.27 7.10 10.54
N CYS A 367 30.98 6.69 11.78
CA CYS A 367 32.00 6.61 12.83
C CYS A 367 33.15 5.65 12.44
N LEU A 368 32.88 4.53 11.79
CA LEU A 368 33.91 3.60 11.30
C LEU A 368 34.77 4.21 10.18
N LEU A 369 34.16 4.98 9.26
CA LEU A 369 34.88 5.66 8.16
C LEU A 369 35.91 6.67 8.67
N TYR A 370 35.62 7.35 9.78
CA TYR A 370 36.52 8.36 10.36
C TYR A 370 37.55 7.80 11.34
N ARG A 371 37.46 6.52 11.69
CA ARG A 371 38.50 5.86 12.51
C ARG A 371 39.80 5.70 11.73
N ARG A 372 40.94 5.70 12.45
CA ARG A 372 42.27 5.55 11.85
C ARG A 372 42.60 4.13 11.36
N VAL A 373 41.75 3.15 11.68
CA VAL A 373 41.97 1.74 11.32
C VAL A 373 41.45 1.46 9.92
N ASN A 374 42.34 1.11 9.00
CA ASN A 374 42.02 0.88 7.57
C ASN A 374 40.97 -0.22 7.34
N ARG A 375 40.96 -1.28 8.15
CA ARG A 375 40.00 -2.39 8.00
C ARG A 375 38.55 -1.93 8.23
N GLU A 376 38.32 -1.07 9.23
CA GLU A 376 36.98 -0.53 9.55
C GLU A 376 36.49 0.42 8.45
N LYS A 377 37.38 1.25 7.90
CA LYS A 377 37.07 2.11 6.73
C LYS A 377 36.65 1.29 5.52
N ASN A 378 37.37 0.20 5.22
CA ASN A 378 37.03 -0.65 4.09
C ASN A 378 35.66 -1.29 4.25
N THR A 379 35.29 -1.73 5.48
CA THR A 379 33.94 -2.29 5.74
C THR A 379 32.84 -1.25 5.46
N ALA A 380 33.00 -0.02 5.94
CA ALA A 380 32.01 1.03 5.71
C ALA A 380 31.89 1.40 4.22
N VAL A 381 33.02 1.47 3.48
CA VAL A 381 33.03 1.69 2.03
C VAL A 381 32.29 0.56 1.31
N ILE A 382 32.52 -0.70 1.69
CA ILE A 382 31.84 -1.86 1.08
C ILE A 382 30.33 -1.74 1.26
N VAL A 383 29.84 -1.44 2.48
CA VAL A 383 28.40 -1.32 2.74
C VAL A 383 27.77 -0.18 1.92
N LEU A 384 28.44 0.96 1.81
CA LEU A 384 27.97 2.08 0.99
C LEU A 384 27.97 1.73 -0.51
N CYS A 385 28.96 0.98 -1.00
CA CYS A 385 28.97 0.47 -2.36
C CYS A 385 27.82 -0.54 -2.60
N CYS A 386 27.53 -1.42 -1.63
CA CYS A 386 26.37 -2.31 -1.71
C CYS A 386 25.05 -1.54 -1.78
N LEU A 387 24.89 -0.47 -1.01
CA LEU A 387 23.69 0.38 -1.09
C LEU A 387 23.58 1.03 -2.48
N LEU A 388 24.67 1.55 -3.02
CA LEU A 388 24.69 2.13 -4.36
C LEU A 388 24.29 1.11 -5.43
N LEU A 389 24.86 -0.10 -5.38
CA LEU A 389 24.52 -1.19 -6.30
C LEU A 389 23.05 -1.59 -6.15
N ALA A 390 22.54 -1.68 -4.93
CA ALA A 390 21.13 -1.96 -4.68
C ALA A 390 20.21 -0.86 -5.25
N THR A 391 20.57 0.42 -5.09
CA THR A 391 19.83 1.54 -5.68
C THR A 391 19.87 1.49 -7.22
N ALA A 392 21.01 1.11 -7.81
CA ALA A 392 21.14 0.92 -9.26
C ALA A 392 20.28 -0.26 -9.77
N ALA A 393 20.18 -1.34 -8.98
CA ALA A 393 19.30 -2.47 -9.31
C ALA A 393 17.82 -2.07 -9.27
N VAL A 394 17.41 -1.21 -8.32
CA VAL A 394 16.07 -0.62 -8.29
C VAL A 394 15.82 0.24 -9.53
N ALA A 395 16.81 1.05 -9.95
CA ALA A 395 16.73 1.85 -11.17
C ALA A 395 16.53 0.97 -12.42
N HIS A 396 17.30 -0.13 -12.53
CA HIS A 396 17.14 -1.10 -13.61
C HIS A 396 15.72 -1.71 -13.63
N ARG A 397 15.16 -2.03 -12.46
CA ARG A 397 13.80 -2.55 -12.34
C ARG A 397 12.76 -1.51 -12.75
N ALA A 398 12.93 -0.24 -12.37
CA ALA A 398 12.06 0.85 -12.80
C ALA A 398 12.02 0.97 -14.32
N VAL A 399 13.19 0.90 -15.01
CA VAL A 399 13.26 0.87 -16.49
C VAL A 399 12.47 -0.29 -17.07
N SER A 400 12.57 -1.48 -16.48
CA SER A 400 11.86 -2.66 -16.98
C SER A 400 10.34 -2.53 -16.87
N ASN A 401 9.84 -1.74 -15.91
CA ASN A 401 8.41 -1.46 -15.76
C ASN A 401 7.88 -0.45 -16.80
N LEU A 402 8.75 0.35 -17.40
CA LEU A 402 8.36 1.34 -18.42
C LEU A 402 8.24 0.73 -19.84
N ARG A 403 8.63 -0.54 -20.03
CA ARG A 403 8.61 -1.19 -21.34
C ARG A 403 7.23 -1.79 -21.60
N PRO A 404 6.58 -1.50 -22.75
CA PRO A 404 5.33 -2.13 -23.13
C PRO A 404 5.56 -3.64 -23.35
N ARG A 405 4.88 -4.48 -22.59
CA ARG A 405 5.00 -5.95 -22.69
C ARG A 405 3.66 -6.66 -22.71
N TYR A 406 2.57 -5.91 -22.62
CA TYR A 406 1.28 -6.53 -22.34
C TYR A 406 0.30 -6.26 -23.47
N ASN A 407 -0.06 -7.33 -24.15
CA ASN A 407 -1.25 -7.37 -24.99
C ASN A 407 -2.30 -8.17 -24.21
N ASP A 408 -3.33 -7.48 -23.72
CA ASP A 408 -4.41 -8.11 -22.98
C ASP A 408 -5.46 -8.58 -23.98
N GLY A 409 -5.50 -9.91 -24.22
CA GLY A 409 -6.48 -10.50 -25.13
C GLY A 409 -7.92 -10.20 -24.73
N VAL A 410 -8.21 -10.11 -23.43
CA VAL A 410 -9.55 -9.74 -22.92
C VAL A 410 -9.86 -8.27 -23.27
N VAL A 411 -8.92 -7.35 -23.05
CA VAL A 411 -9.11 -5.93 -23.40
C VAL A 411 -9.32 -5.76 -24.90
N ALA A 412 -8.53 -6.45 -25.74
CA ALA A 412 -8.70 -6.40 -27.18
C ALA A 412 -10.07 -6.93 -27.61
N TYR A 413 -10.47 -8.09 -27.09
CA TYR A 413 -11.78 -8.68 -27.34
C TYR A 413 -12.93 -7.73 -26.96
N LEU A 414 -12.89 -7.18 -25.74
CA LEU A 414 -13.94 -6.26 -25.27
C LEU A 414 -14.01 -5.01 -26.14
N THR A 415 -12.86 -4.46 -26.55
CA THR A 415 -12.84 -3.25 -27.39
C THR A 415 -13.40 -3.50 -28.78
N GLU A 416 -13.16 -4.69 -29.36
CA GLU A 416 -13.55 -5.03 -30.73
C GLU A 416 -14.96 -5.64 -30.82
N GLN A 417 -15.39 -6.41 -29.82
CA GLN A 417 -16.61 -7.24 -29.90
C GLN A 417 -17.77 -6.70 -29.03
N THR A 418 -17.54 -5.68 -28.20
CA THR A 418 -18.60 -5.12 -27.35
C THR A 418 -18.73 -3.61 -27.54
N GLU A 419 -19.88 -3.07 -27.18
CA GLU A 419 -20.17 -1.64 -27.19
C GLU A 419 -20.09 -1.07 -25.76
N GLU A 420 -20.00 0.26 -25.60
CA GLU A 420 -19.86 0.94 -24.30
C GLU A 420 -21.07 0.69 -23.39
N GLN A 421 -22.27 0.53 -23.96
CA GLN A 421 -23.51 0.27 -23.23
C GLN A 421 -23.73 -1.20 -22.87
N ASP A 422 -22.92 -2.14 -23.39
CA ASP A 422 -23.06 -3.54 -23.07
C ASP A 422 -22.70 -3.83 -21.61
N ASP A 423 -23.50 -4.68 -20.97
CA ASP A 423 -23.20 -5.19 -19.64
C ASP A 423 -22.19 -6.32 -19.71
N VAL A 424 -20.98 -6.07 -19.25
CA VAL A 424 -19.86 -7.01 -19.29
C VAL A 424 -19.52 -7.46 -17.87
N LEU A 425 -19.65 -8.75 -17.57
CA LEU A 425 -19.20 -9.32 -16.30
C LEU A 425 -17.88 -10.10 -16.49
N ILE A 426 -16.86 -9.73 -15.73
CA ILE A 426 -15.56 -10.43 -15.71
C ILE A 426 -15.49 -11.28 -14.46
N ILE A 427 -15.30 -12.59 -14.63
CA ILE A 427 -15.19 -13.54 -13.53
C ILE A 427 -13.73 -13.62 -13.08
N GLY A 428 -13.48 -13.27 -11.81
CA GLY A 428 -12.15 -13.32 -11.22
C GLY A 428 -11.92 -12.24 -10.15
N ASN A 429 -10.65 -11.95 -9.88
CA ASN A 429 -10.20 -10.87 -8.98
C ASN A 429 -9.45 -9.79 -9.77
N TYR A 430 -10.02 -9.34 -10.88
CA TYR A 430 -9.31 -8.47 -11.81
C TYR A 430 -10.25 -7.51 -12.53
N ALA A 431 -10.14 -6.23 -12.23
CA ALA A 431 -10.99 -5.19 -12.81
C ALA A 431 -10.29 -4.34 -13.90
N TRP A 432 -9.03 -4.65 -14.24
CA TRP A 432 -8.29 -3.91 -15.26
C TRP A 432 -8.99 -3.86 -16.63
N PRO A 433 -9.57 -4.95 -17.16
CA PRO A 433 -10.20 -4.90 -18.48
C PRO A 433 -11.40 -3.94 -18.53
N TYR A 434 -12.18 -3.81 -17.44
CA TYR A 434 -13.24 -2.78 -17.36
C TYR A 434 -12.69 -1.36 -17.55
N LEU A 435 -11.53 -1.10 -16.92
CA LEU A 435 -10.92 0.22 -16.98
C LEU A 435 -10.29 0.49 -18.35
N ALA A 436 -9.60 -0.50 -18.92
CA ALA A 436 -8.84 -0.37 -20.15
C ALA A 436 -9.72 -0.35 -21.41
N ALA A 437 -10.80 -1.15 -21.43
CA ALA A 437 -11.76 -1.19 -22.53
C ALA A 437 -12.93 -0.20 -22.36
N ASP A 438 -12.96 0.53 -21.23
CA ASP A 438 -14.07 1.42 -20.85
C ASP A 438 -15.43 0.70 -20.85
N ARG A 439 -15.48 -0.44 -20.13
CA ARG A 439 -16.69 -1.25 -19.95
C ARG A 439 -17.10 -1.25 -18.49
N ALA A 440 -18.36 -1.65 -18.25
CA ALA A 440 -18.91 -1.74 -16.90
C ALA A 440 -19.85 -2.94 -16.79
N THR A 441 -20.19 -3.30 -15.55
CA THR A 441 -21.25 -4.25 -15.27
C THR A 441 -22.31 -3.62 -14.36
N GLN A 442 -23.55 -4.08 -14.52
CA GLN A 442 -24.65 -3.76 -13.58
C GLN A 442 -24.60 -4.64 -12.34
N ASN A 443 -23.96 -5.82 -12.45
CA ASN A 443 -23.77 -6.73 -11.33
C ASN A 443 -22.88 -6.09 -10.28
N ARG A 444 -23.35 -6.03 -9.01
CA ARG A 444 -22.57 -5.44 -7.93
C ARG A 444 -21.29 -6.23 -7.62
N PHE A 445 -21.23 -7.53 -7.93
CA PHE A 445 -20.08 -8.40 -7.78
C PHE A 445 -19.18 -8.36 -9.03
N PHE A 446 -18.72 -7.17 -9.39
CA PHE A 446 -17.82 -6.97 -10.53
C PHE A 446 -16.45 -7.66 -10.37
N PHE A 447 -16.11 -8.11 -9.18
CA PHE A 447 -15.07 -9.09 -8.86
C PHE A 447 -15.62 -10.06 -7.82
N GLN A 448 -15.17 -11.32 -7.84
CA GLN A 448 -15.79 -12.36 -7.01
C GLN A 448 -14.81 -13.00 -6.04
N TRP A 449 -13.53 -13.08 -6.40
CA TRP A 449 -12.53 -13.81 -5.63
C TRP A 449 -11.71 -12.89 -4.73
N PRO A 450 -11.33 -13.31 -3.52
CA PRO A 450 -11.69 -14.55 -2.80
C PRO A 450 -13.02 -14.49 -2.02
N PRO A 451 -13.75 -13.35 -1.88
CA PRO A 451 -14.89 -13.29 -0.95
C PRO A 451 -15.97 -14.34 -1.19
N ILE A 452 -16.35 -14.56 -2.44
CA ILE A 452 -17.39 -15.53 -2.83
C ILE A 452 -16.93 -16.98 -2.62
N GLN A 453 -15.62 -17.26 -2.69
CA GLN A 453 -15.10 -18.60 -2.41
C GLN A 453 -15.30 -19.03 -0.97
N VAL A 454 -15.14 -18.08 -0.03
CA VAL A 454 -15.15 -18.37 1.42
C VAL A 454 -16.50 -18.14 2.08
N SER A 455 -17.47 -17.57 1.36
CA SER A 455 -18.84 -17.31 1.85
C SER A 455 -19.87 -17.87 0.89
N ASP A 456 -20.59 -18.89 1.34
CA ASP A 456 -21.71 -19.48 0.58
C ASP A 456 -22.87 -18.48 0.47
N GLU A 457 -23.08 -17.64 1.47
CA GLU A 457 -24.08 -16.58 1.46
C GLU A 457 -23.82 -15.60 0.31
N LEU A 458 -22.58 -15.07 0.21
CA LEU A 458 -22.20 -14.17 -0.90
C LEU A 458 -22.27 -14.87 -2.25
N TYR A 459 -21.97 -16.15 -2.32
CA TYR A 459 -22.11 -16.90 -3.57
C TYR A 459 -23.58 -17.00 -4.02
N GLN A 460 -24.49 -17.28 -3.10
CA GLN A 460 -25.93 -17.30 -3.41
C GLN A 460 -26.46 -15.91 -3.78
N GLU A 461 -25.99 -14.85 -3.13
CA GLU A 461 -26.32 -13.47 -3.50
C GLU A 461 -25.80 -13.14 -4.92
N PHE A 462 -24.58 -13.54 -5.25
CA PHE A 462 -24.02 -13.35 -6.59
C PHE A 462 -24.83 -14.05 -7.67
N LEU A 463 -25.21 -15.32 -7.46
CA LEU A 463 -26.04 -16.07 -8.41
C LEU A 463 -27.44 -15.45 -8.54
N ALA A 464 -28.05 -15.02 -7.43
CA ALA A 464 -29.35 -14.36 -7.45
C ALA A 464 -29.29 -13.05 -8.24
N GLU A 465 -28.24 -12.26 -8.09
CA GLU A 465 -28.03 -11.03 -8.83
C GLU A 465 -27.79 -11.30 -10.33
N LEU A 466 -26.98 -12.29 -10.67
CA LEU A 466 -26.74 -12.68 -12.05
C LEU A 466 -28.03 -13.16 -12.75
N ASN A 467 -28.89 -13.87 -12.02
CA ASN A 467 -30.19 -14.29 -12.54
C ASN A 467 -31.19 -13.13 -12.73
N GLN A 468 -31.15 -12.11 -11.85
CA GLN A 468 -32.03 -10.94 -11.93
C GLN A 468 -31.55 -9.95 -13.00
N HIS A 469 -30.26 -9.81 -13.17
CA HIS A 469 -29.59 -8.88 -14.09
C HIS A 469 -28.57 -9.66 -14.92
N PRO A 470 -29.01 -10.47 -15.91
CA PRO A 470 -28.12 -11.27 -16.73
C PRO A 470 -27.28 -10.37 -17.63
N SER A 471 -25.95 -10.55 -17.61
CA SER A 471 -25.00 -9.74 -18.37
C SER A 471 -24.99 -10.13 -19.86
N ASP A 472 -24.73 -9.16 -20.73
CA ASP A 472 -24.62 -9.37 -22.20
C ASP A 472 -23.42 -10.26 -22.55
N TYR A 473 -22.29 -10.04 -21.85
CA TYR A 473 -21.05 -10.80 -22.01
C TYR A 473 -20.49 -11.18 -20.64
N ILE A 474 -20.08 -12.45 -20.50
CA ILE A 474 -19.40 -12.94 -19.30
C ILE A 474 -18.03 -13.48 -19.72
N ILE A 475 -16.97 -12.93 -19.16
CA ILE A 475 -15.58 -13.26 -19.50
C ILE A 475 -14.96 -14.06 -18.37
N LEU A 476 -14.38 -15.21 -18.70
CA LEU A 476 -13.67 -16.08 -17.77
C LEU A 476 -12.21 -16.26 -18.24
N ALA A 477 -11.25 -15.66 -17.57
CA ALA A 477 -9.84 -15.78 -17.89
C ALA A 477 -9.26 -17.13 -17.44
N GLU A 478 -8.42 -17.79 -18.25
CA GLU A 478 -7.90 -19.13 -17.96
C GLU A 478 -6.90 -19.15 -16.80
N HIS A 479 -6.09 -18.11 -16.63
CA HIS A 479 -5.18 -18.01 -15.49
C HIS A 479 -5.94 -17.85 -14.17
N GLU A 480 -7.07 -17.18 -14.18
CA GLU A 480 -8.00 -17.11 -13.06
C GLU A 480 -8.58 -18.50 -12.74
N ASN A 481 -8.90 -19.30 -13.76
CA ASN A 481 -9.32 -20.69 -13.58
C ASN A 481 -8.27 -21.56 -12.86
N ALA A 482 -6.98 -21.31 -13.05
CA ALA A 482 -5.92 -22.05 -12.39
C ALA A 482 -5.83 -21.71 -10.88
N GLU A 483 -6.09 -20.45 -10.51
CA GLU A 483 -6.22 -20.01 -9.13
C GLU A 483 -7.56 -20.43 -8.50
N LEU A 484 -8.60 -20.59 -9.31
CA LEU A 484 -9.94 -21.02 -8.91
C LEU A 484 -10.05 -22.52 -8.58
N LYS A 485 -9.01 -23.31 -8.84
CA LYS A 485 -8.88 -24.69 -8.32
C LYS A 485 -8.61 -24.76 -6.80
N ILE A 486 -8.73 -23.63 -6.09
CA ILE A 486 -8.74 -23.60 -4.63
C ILE A 486 -10.07 -24.20 -4.13
N PRO A 487 -10.07 -24.99 -3.04
CA PRO A 487 -11.22 -25.77 -2.61
C PRO A 487 -12.44 -24.89 -2.18
N GLY A 488 -13.31 -24.73 -3.08
CA GLY A 488 -14.65 -24.15 -3.02
C GLY A 488 -15.46 -24.80 -4.12
N GLU A 489 -15.08 -25.98 -4.36
CA GLU A 489 -15.46 -27.02 -5.32
C GLU A 489 -16.83 -26.80 -5.97
N GLY A 490 -16.84 -26.64 -7.27
CA GLY A 490 -18.05 -26.63 -8.08
C GLY A 490 -18.75 -25.28 -8.23
N LYS A 491 -18.35 -24.22 -7.50
CA LYS A 491 -19.05 -22.93 -7.60
C LYS A 491 -19.01 -22.33 -9.00
N ILE A 492 -17.84 -22.42 -9.69
CA ILE A 492 -17.73 -21.99 -11.08
C ILE A 492 -18.45 -22.96 -11.99
N ASP A 493 -18.24 -24.26 -11.83
CA ASP A 493 -18.86 -25.27 -12.70
C ASP A 493 -20.38 -25.13 -12.65
N ASN A 494 -20.96 -24.96 -11.47
CA ASN A 494 -22.39 -24.72 -11.27
C ASN A 494 -22.86 -23.42 -11.99
N MET A 495 -22.07 -22.35 -11.91
CA MET A 495 -22.40 -21.10 -12.63
C MET A 495 -22.33 -21.31 -14.15
N LEU A 496 -21.32 -22.01 -14.67
CA LEU A 496 -21.16 -22.29 -16.09
C LEU A 496 -22.25 -23.21 -16.64
N GLU A 497 -22.70 -24.21 -15.83
CA GLU A 497 -23.86 -25.05 -16.15
C GLU A 497 -25.14 -24.20 -16.24
N MET A 498 -25.34 -23.28 -15.30
CA MET A 498 -26.47 -22.36 -15.31
C MET A 498 -26.46 -21.49 -16.59
N LEU A 499 -25.33 -20.86 -16.93
CA LEU A 499 -25.21 -20.04 -18.14
C LEU A 499 -25.47 -20.85 -19.42
N THR A 500 -24.99 -22.09 -19.46
CA THR A 500 -25.26 -22.98 -20.58
C THR A 500 -26.74 -23.33 -20.70
N ALA A 501 -27.42 -23.58 -19.56
CA ALA A 501 -28.85 -23.85 -19.51
C ALA A 501 -29.69 -22.63 -19.93
N GLU A 502 -29.22 -21.41 -19.66
CA GLU A 502 -29.84 -20.16 -20.10
C GLU A 502 -29.55 -19.79 -21.57
N GLY A 503 -28.78 -20.62 -22.27
CA GLY A 503 -28.51 -20.46 -23.69
C GLY A 503 -27.35 -19.54 -24.06
N TYR A 504 -26.48 -19.23 -23.12
CA TYR A 504 -25.24 -18.50 -23.41
C TYR A 504 -24.34 -19.30 -24.35
N ARG A 505 -23.87 -18.66 -25.43
CA ARG A 505 -22.92 -19.26 -26.39
C ARG A 505 -21.50 -19.06 -25.91
N LYS A 506 -20.78 -20.17 -25.70
CA LYS A 506 -19.36 -20.13 -25.34
C LYS A 506 -18.49 -19.93 -26.57
N GLU A 507 -17.58 -18.97 -26.52
CA GLU A 507 -16.47 -18.80 -27.46
C GLU A 507 -15.14 -18.99 -26.70
N GLN A 508 -14.25 -19.81 -27.27
CA GLN A 508 -12.93 -20.07 -26.68
C GLN A 508 -11.89 -19.23 -27.40
N HIS A 509 -11.13 -18.46 -26.61
CA HIS A 509 -9.99 -17.65 -27.06
C HIS A 509 -8.71 -18.10 -26.38
N GLU A 510 -7.56 -17.60 -26.84
CA GLU A 510 -6.29 -17.84 -26.18
C GLU A 510 -6.27 -17.13 -24.83
N GLY A 511 -6.25 -17.90 -23.74
CA GLY A 511 -6.18 -17.41 -22.36
C GLY A 511 -7.51 -17.01 -21.72
N PHE A 512 -8.66 -17.10 -22.39
CA PHE A 512 -9.97 -16.85 -21.80
C PHE A 512 -11.12 -17.50 -22.57
N SER A 513 -12.29 -17.58 -21.94
CA SER A 513 -13.56 -17.92 -22.59
C SER A 513 -14.53 -16.77 -22.46
N ALA A 514 -15.27 -16.48 -23.54
CA ALA A 514 -16.38 -15.52 -23.54
C ALA A 514 -17.72 -16.28 -23.63
N TYR A 515 -18.67 -15.90 -22.80
CA TYR A 515 -20.04 -16.40 -22.83
C TYR A 515 -20.95 -15.25 -23.27
N ILE A 516 -21.60 -15.42 -24.42
CA ILE A 516 -22.41 -14.39 -25.10
C ILE A 516 -23.88 -14.70 -24.89
N ALA A 517 -24.62 -13.74 -24.35
CA ALA A 517 -26.03 -13.89 -24.07
C ALA A 517 -26.87 -14.19 -25.35
N PRO A 518 -27.98 -14.94 -25.24
CA PRO A 518 -28.82 -15.29 -26.40
C PRO A 518 -29.28 -14.09 -27.22
N TRP A 519 -29.56 -12.96 -26.59
CA TRP A 519 -30.04 -11.73 -27.27
C TRP A 519 -28.93 -10.94 -27.96
N LYS A 520 -27.64 -11.31 -27.75
CA LYS A 520 -26.46 -10.72 -28.40
C LYS A 520 -25.88 -11.62 -29.50
N GLN A 521 -26.49 -12.78 -29.80
CA GLN A 521 -25.98 -13.77 -30.75
C GLN A 521 -26.45 -13.53 -32.21
N GLN A 522 -26.87 -12.31 -32.55
CA GLN A 522 -27.34 -12.00 -33.91
C GLN A 522 -26.22 -11.71 -34.87
#